data_b20bab0d77b330473aa3c73e43b89351
#
_entry.id   b20bab0d77b330473aa3c73e43b89351
#
_cell.length_a   1.000
_cell.length_b   1.000
_cell.length_c   1.000
_cell.angle_alpha   90.00
_cell.angle_beta   90.00
_cell.angle_gamma   90.00
#
_symmetry.space_group_name_H-M   'P 1'
#
loop_
_entity.id
_entity.type
_entity.pdbx_description
1 polymer ?
#
loop_
_entity_poly.entity_id
_entity_poly.type
_entity_poly.pdbx_seq_one_letter_code
_entity_poly.pdbx_strand_id
1 'polypeptide(L)'
;MTATLGRRALAELLGTAFLVAAVIGSGIAAQRLSPDDVGLQLLENSLATGAVLVALIIALQPVSASFNPVVTLVERMLGRITTRASGALIVAQLLGGLVGAVIANLMFDLDAVSVSGRERSGGGLLLGEVVATLGLVLVVFGALRSERVETVAFAVGGYIAAAYWFTSSTSFANPAVTIARSLSDTFAGIAPGSVALFVLMQFVGGALGGALVWLLYSQPQPQEVS
;
A
#
# COMPACT_ATOMS: atom_id res chain seq x y z
N MET A 1 12.50 -23.84 1.59
CA MET A 1 12.31 -23.83 0.12
C MET A 1 11.80 -22.46 -0.28
N THR A 2 12.49 -21.73 -1.16
CA THR A 2 12.01 -20.44 -1.65
C THR A 2 10.80 -20.65 -2.56
N ALA A 3 9.75 -19.85 -2.36
CA ALA A 3 8.53 -19.93 -3.16
C ALA A 3 8.82 -19.62 -4.64
N THR A 4 8.20 -20.35 -5.57
CA THR A 4 8.32 -20.11 -7.00
C THR A 4 7.75 -18.74 -7.37
N LEU A 5 8.20 -18.14 -8.48
CA LEU A 5 7.71 -16.84 -8.96
C LEU A 5 6.17 -16.85 -9.14
N GLY A 6 5.61 -17.94 -9.65
CA GLY A 6 4.15 -18.07 -9.79
C GLY A 6 3.41 -18.03 -8.45
N ARG A 7 3.92 -18.72 -7.41
CA ARG A 7 3.33 -18.64 -6.06
C ARG A 7 3.45 -17.25 -5.47
N ARG A 8 4.58 -16.59 -5.66
CA ARG A 8 4.79 -15.20 -5.23
C ARG A 8 3.82 -14.26 -5.91
N ALA A 9 3.68 -14.35 -7.23
CA ALA A 9 2.72 -13.54 -7.99
C ALA A 9 1.27 -13.78 -7.54
N LEU A 10 0.89 -15.04 -7.27
CA LEU A 10 -0.44 -15.35 -6.74
C LEU A 10 -0.67 -14.73 -5.35
N ALA A 11 0.31 -14.80 -4.45
CA ALA A 11 0.22 -14.18 -3.13
C ALA A 11 0.08 -12.65 -3.22
N GLU A 12 0.83 -11.99 -4.12
CA GLU A 12 0.72 -10.55 -4.37
C GLU A 12 -0.65 -10.17 -4.96
N LEU A 13 -1.17 -10.97 -5.91
CA LEU A 13 -2.49 -10.74 -6.49
C LEU A 13 -3.58 -10.86 -5.42
N LEU A 14 -3.59 -11.95 -4.67
CA LEU A 14 -4.59 -12.17 -3.62
C LEU A 14 -4.47 -11.14 -2.50
N GLY A 15 -3.25 -10.89 -2.01
CA GLY A 15 -3.01 -9.92 -0.94
C GLY A 15 -3.43 -8.50 -1.34
N THR A 16 -3.11 -8.07 -2.56
CA THR A 16 -3.54 -6.75 -3.05
C THR A 16 -5.05 -6.70 -3.30
N ALA A 17 -5.67 -7.79 -3.78
CA ALA A 17 -7.12 -7.85 -3.96
C ALA A 17 -7.85 -7.70 -2.61
N PHE A 18 -7.46 -8.45 -1.59
CA PHE A 18 -8.04 -8.33 -0.25
C PHE A 18 -7.76 -6.97 0.39
N LEU A 19 -6.56 -6.42 0.21
CA LEU A 19 -6.22 -5.09 0.71
C LEU A 19 -7.14 -4.03 0.09
N VAL A 20 -7.30 -4.01 -1.23
CA VAL A 20 -8.15 -3.03 -1.91
C VAL A 20 -9.61 -3.25 -1.57
N ALA A 21 -10.07 -4.50 -1.51
CA ALA A 21 -11.43 -4.81 -1.08
C ALA A 21 -11.72 -4.31 0.34
N ALA A 22 -10.76 -4.44 1.26
CA ALA A 22 -10.89 -3.90 2.61
C ALA A 22 -10.90 -2.37 2.64
N VAL A 23 -10.00 -1.70 1.89
CA VAL A 23 -9.94 -0.23 1.83
C VAL A 23 -11.22 0.37 1.26
N ILE A 24 -11.70 -0.15 0.14
CA ILE A 24 -12.93 0.35 -0.50
C ILE A 24 -14.15 -0.07 0.32
N GLY A 25 -14.25 -1.35 0.69
CA GLY A 25 -15.40 -1.87 1.43
C GLY A 25 -15.59 -1.21 2.79
N SER A 26 -14.51 -1.03 3.57
CA SER A 26 -14.63 -0.31 4.84
C SER A 26 -14.97 1.18 4.65
N GLY A 27 -14.51 1.80 3.56
CA GLY A 27 -14.92 3.16 3.21
C GLY A 27 -16.41 3.26 2.88
N ILE A 28 -16.97 2.29 2.15
CA ILE A 28 -18.40 2.22 1.87
C ILE A 28 -19.20 1.98 3.17
N ALA A 29 -18.75 1.03 3.99
CA ALA A 29 -19.38 0.74 5.28
C ALA A 29 -19.40 1.98 6.19
N ALA A 30 -18.26 2.66 6.31
CA ALA A 30 -18.12 3.87 7.10
C ALA A 30 -19.08 4.99 6.63
N GLN A 31 -19.18 5.22 5.32
CA GLN A 31 -20.16 6.17 4.76
C GLN A 31 -21.61 5.83 5.10
N ARG A 32 -21.96 4.53 5.12
CA ARG A 32 -23.33 4.07 5.42
C ARG A 32 -23.65 4.10 6.91
N LEU A 33 -22.67 3.79 7.76
CA LEU A 33 -22.85 3.67 9.20
C LEU A 33 -22.69 5.01 9.94
N SER A 34 -21.81 5.88 9.44
CA SER A 34 -21.47 7.17 10.03
C SER A 34 -21.64 8.31 9.02
N PRO A 35 -22.84 8.51 8.41
CA PRO A 35 -23.01 9.39 7.24
C PRO A 35 -22.68 10.85 7.52
N ASP A 36 -22.87 11.32 8.74
CA ASP A 36 -22.74 12.72 9.14
C ASP A 36 -21.39 13.03 9.84
N ASP A 37 -20.52 12.04 10.03
CA ASP A 37 -19.23 12.20 10.72
C ASP A 37 -18.06 11.67 9.87
N VAL A 38 -17.46 12.58 9.10
CA VAL A 38 -16.30 12.28 8.25
C VAL A 38 -15.07 11.84 9.05
N GLY A 39 -14.93 12.35 10.30
CA GLY A 39 -13.84 11.93 11.19
C GLY A 39 -13.99 10.48 11.60
N LEU A 40 -15.20 10.08 11.96
CA LEU A 40 -15.51 8.70 12.31
C LEU A 40 -15.36 7.77 11.09
N GLN A 41 -15.83 8.19 9.90
CA GLN A 41 -15.60 7.44 8.66
C GLN A 41 -14.11 7.19 8.42
N LEU A 42 -13.26 8.21 8.64
CA LEU A 42 -11.81 8.08 8.49
C LEU A 42 -11.23 7.11 9.54
N LEU A 43 -11.69 7.15 10.78
CA LEU A 43 -11.26 6.26 11.85
C LEU A 43 -11.57 4.80 11.50
N GLU A 44 -12.83 4.53 11.14
CA GLU A 44 -13.29 3.18 10.76
C GLU A 44 -12.49 2.63 9.57
N ASN A 45 -12.29 3.43 8.52
CA ASN A 45 -11.52 3.03 7.35
C ASN A 45 -10.04 2.81 7.67
N SER A 46 -9.42 3.69 8.49
CA SER A 46 -8.00 3.57 8.86
C SER A 46 -7.73 2.33 9.72
N LEU A 47 -8.59 2.03 10.68
CA LEU A 47 -8.48 0.85 11.54
C LEU A 47 -8.66 -0.44 10.74
N ALA A 48 -9.67 -0.51 9.87
CA ALA A 48 -9.89 -1.67 9.00
C ALA A 48 -8.70 -1.92 8.07
N THR A 49 -8.16 -0.85 7.46
CA THR A 49 -6.99 -0.94 6.57
C THR A 49 -5.75 -1.40 7.33
N GLY A 50 -5.47 -0.83 8.50
CA GLY A 50 -4.32 -1.24 9.31
C GLY A 50 -4.43 -2.70 9.76
N ALA A 51 -5.61 -3.11 10.24
CA ALA A 51 -5.86 -4.46 10.70
C ALA A 51 -5.74 -5.51 9.56
N VAL A 52 -6.30 -5.22 8.38
CA VAL A 52 -6.18 -6.15 7.24
C VAL A 52 -4.73 -6.27 6.76
N LEU A 53 -3.96 -5.17 6.75
CA LEU A 53 -2.53 -5.22 6.42
C LEU A 53 -1.77 -6.13 7.37
N VAL A 54 -1.99 -6.02 8.69
CA VAL A 54 -1.38 -6.92 9.67
C VAL A 54 -1.71 -8.37 9.34
N ALA A 55 -2.99 -8.70 9.15
CA ALA A 55 -3.43 -10.06 8.87
C ALA A 55 -2.84 -10.62 7.57
N LEU A 56 -2.87 -9.84 6.48
CA LEU A 56 -2.38 -10.27 5.17
C LEU A 56 -0.85 -10.43 5.16
N ILE A 57 -0.12 -9.55 5.83
CA ILE A 57 1.35 -9.67 5.92
C ILE A 57 1.70 -10.92 6.71
N ILE A 58 1.10 -11.17 7.88
CA ILE A 58 1.34 -12.38 8.68
C ILE A 58 1.06 -13.63 7.84
N ALA A 59 -0.07 -13.65 7.12
CA ALA A 59 -0.49 -14.82 6.36
C ALA A 59 0.37 -15.09 5.11
N LEU A 60 0.77 -14.06 4.37
CA LEU A 60 1.34 -14.19 3.03
C LEU A 60 2.84 -13.91 2.95
N GLN A 61 3.45 -13.23 3.92
CA GLN A 61 4.88 -12.92 3.91
C GLN A 61 5.78 -14.15 3.75
N PRO A 62 5.45 -15.34 4.27
CA PRO A 62 6.25 -16.54 3.99
C PRO A 62 6.38 -16.89 2.50
N VAL A 63 5.49 -16.31 1.66
CA VAL A 63 5.50 -16.48 0.21
C VAL A 63 5.89 -15.17 -0.50
N SER A 64 5.11 -14.12 -0.35
CA SER A 64 5.34 -12.75 -0.81
C SER A 64 4.25 -11.82 -0.23
N ALA A 65 4.64 -10.65 0.29
CA ALA A 65 3.69 -9.69 0.89
C ALA A 65 4.17 -8.24 0.76
N SER A 66 4.52 -7.81 -0.45
CA SER A 66 4.81 -6.39 -0.72
C SER A 66 3.53 -5.60 -0.95
N PHE A 67 2.57 -6.16 -1.69
CA PHE A 67 1.25 -5.60 -2.06
C PHE A 67 1.30 -4.17 -2.60
N ASN A 68 2.48 -3.73 -3.04
CA ASN A 68 2.75 -2.34 -3.37
C ASN A 68 3.87 -2.23 -4.43
N PRO A 69 3.59 -1.66 -5.61
CA PRO A 69 4.59 -1.48 -6.66
C PRO A 69 5.83 -0.69 -6.22
N VAL A 70 5.66 0.33 -5.35
CA VAL A 70 6.81 1.11 -4.85
C VAL A 70 7.70 0.25 -3.96
N VAL A 71 7.13 -0.50 -3.01
CA VAL A 71 7.89 -1.41 -2.13
C VAL A 71 8.64 -2.44 -2.97
N THR A 72 7.98 -3.04 -3.96
CA THR A 72 8.58 -4.01 -4.89
C THR A 72 9.74 -3.41 -5.70
N LEU A 73 9.62 -2.16 -6.15
CA LEU A 73 10.71 -1.47 -6.85
C LEU A 73 11.88 -1.15 -5.93
N VAL A 74 11.63 -0.75 -4.69
CA VAL A 74 12.69 -0.53 -3.70
C VAL A 74 13.39 -1.85 -3.36
N GLU A 75 12.67 -2.98 -3.22
CA GLU A 75 13.29 -4.31 -3.10
C GLU A 75 14.23 -4.62 -4.28
N ARG A 76 13.82 -4.25 -5.50
CA ARG A 76 14.65 -4.41 -6.68
C ARG A 76 15.88 -3.49 -6.66
N MET A 77 15.73 -2.23 -6.26
CA MET A 77 16.83 -1.27 -6.13
C MET A 77 17.85 -1.72 -5.08
N LEU A 78 17.40 -2.33 -4.00
CA LEU A 78 18.26 -2.90 -2.95
C LEU A 78 18.83 -4.30 -3.30
N GLY A 79 18.61 -4.79 -4.52
CA GLY A 79 19.15 -6.07 -5.01
C GLY A 79 18.50 -7.32 -4.42
N ARG A 80 17.35 -7.18 -3.73
CA ARG A 80 16.67 -8.31 -3.06
C ARG A 80 15.89 -9.22 -4.02
N ILE A 81 15.45 -8.68 -5.16
CA ILE A 81 14.73 -9.41 -6.21
C ILE A 81 15.25 -9.05 -7.60
N THR A 82 15.02 -9.93 -8.57
CA THR A 82 15.40 -9.71 -9.98
C THR A 82 14.41 -8.76 -10.67
N THR A 83 14.82 -8.11 -11.75
CA THR A 83 13.94 -7.26 -12.57
C THR A 83 12.74 -8.04 -13.12
N ARG A 84 12.94 -9.30 -13.53
CA ARG A 84 11.86 -10.19 -13.99
C ARG A 84 10.84 -10.46 -12.88
N ALA A 85 11.31 -10.73 -11.67
CA ALA A 85 10.42 -10.95 -10.52
C ALA A 85 9.66 -9.67 -10.18
N SER A 86 10.34 -8.52 -10.10
CA SER A 86 9.71 -7.22 -9.84
C SER A 86 8.57 -6.93 -10.82
N GLY A 87 8.80 -7.08 -12.12
CA GLY A 87 7.76 -6.88 -13.14
C GLY A 87 6.55 -7.80 -12.95
N ALA A 88 6.79 -9.09 -12.70
CA ALA A 88 5.71 -10.06 -12.50
C ALA A 88 4.88 -9.76 -11.24
N LEU A 89 5.53 -9.38 -10.13
CA LEU A 89 4.84 -9.02 -8.88
C LEU A 89 4.02 -7.73 -9.04
N ILE A 90 4.57 -6.70 -9.70
CA ILE A 90 3.84 -5.45 -9.96
C ILE A 90 2.59 -5.69 -10.81
N VAL A 91 2.69 -6.50 -11.87
CA VAL A 91 1.51 -6.85 -12.68
C VAL A 91 0.47 -7.57 -11.83
N ALA A 92 0.89 -8.52 -10.98
CA ALA A 92 -0.01 -9.23 -10.08
C ALA A 92 -0.70 -8.28 -9.08
N GLN A 93 0.03 -7.32 -8.52
CA GLN A 93 -0.50 -6.29 -7.62
C GLN A 93 -1.54 -5.39 -8.33
N LEU A 94 -1.25 -4.93 -9.55
CA LEU A 94 -2.18 -4.12 -10.32
C LEU A 94 -3.47 -4.89 -10.63
N LEU A 95 -3.36 -6.12 -11.11
CA LEU A 95 -4.52 -6.98 -11.39
C LEU A 95 -5.30 -7.30 -10.11
N GLY A 96 -4.60 -7.61 -9.02
CA GLY A 96 -5.22 -7.82 -7.71
C GLY A 96 -6.00 -6.59 -7.24
N GLY A 97 -5.42 -5.40 -7.37
CA GLY A 97 -6.10 -4.15 -7.04
C GLY A 97 -7.42 -3.97 -7.80
N LEU A 98 -7.39 -4.15 -9.13
CA LEU A 98 -8.60 -4.05 -9.96
C LEU A 98 -9.68 -5.06 -9.55
N VAL A 99 -9.29 -6.31 -9.32
CA VAL A 99 -10.21 -7.36 -8.84
C VAL A 99 -10.78 -7.00 -7.46
N GLY A 100 -9.95 -6.50 -6.55
CA GLY A 100 -10.38 -6.08 -5.22
C GLY A 100 -11.40 -4.95 -5.24
N ALA A 101 -11.23 -3.96 -6.15
CA ALA A 101 -12.17 -2.86 -6.30
C ALA A 101 -13.54 -3.36 -6.80
N VAL A 102 -13.55 -4.22 -7.83
CA VAL A 102 -14.78 -4.83 -8.35
C VAL A 102 -15.50 -5.63 -7.28
N ILE A 103 -14.77 -6.48 -6.54
CA ILE A 103 -15.35 -7.28 -5.46
C ILE A 103 -15.93 -6.38 -4.37
N ALA A 104 -15.22 -5.33 -3.96
CA ALA A 104 -15.71 -4.39 -2.96
C ALA A 104 -17.03 -3.74 -3.39
N ASN A 105 -17.10 -3.21 -4.61
CA ASN A 105 -18.32 -2.59 -5.12
C ASN A 105 -19.50 -3.59 -5.11
N LEU A 106 -19.28 -4.79 -5.65
CA LEU A 106 -20.33 -5.83 -5.72
C LEU A 106 -20.81 -6.30 -4.34
N MET A 107 -19.92 -6.45 -3.35
CA MET A 107 -20.30 -6.82 -1.99
C MET A 107 -21.25 -5.82 -1.31
N PHE A 108 -21.25 -4.59 -1.79
CA PHE A 108 -22.10 -3.52 -1.26
C PHE A 108 -23.25 -3.15 -2.21
N ASP A 109 -23.57 -4.02 -3.17
CA ASP A 109 -24.65 -3.82 -4.15
C ASP A 109 -24.47 -2.53 -5.00
N LEU A 110 -23.22 -2.21 -5.34
CA LEU A 110 -22.86 -1.16 -6.28
C LEU A 110 -22.52 -1.75 -7.65
N ASP A 111 -22.51 -0.93 -8.69
CA ASP A 111 -22.01 -1.32 -10.00
C ASP A 111 -20.57 -1.82 -9.89
N ALA A 112 -20.22 -2.89 -10.60
CA ALA A 112 -18.89 -3.51 -10.57
C ALA A 112 -17.76 -2.49 -10.77
N VAL A 113 -18.00 -1.49 -11.59
CA VAL A 113 -17.11 -0.34 -11.83
C VAL A 113 -17.93 0.94 -11.78
N SER A 114 -17.57 1.82 -10.84
CA SER A 114 -18.12 3.16 -10.70
C SER A 114 -16.94 4.15 -10.68
N VAL A 115 -16.75 4.88 -11.79
CA VAL A 115 -15.61 5.79 -11.93
C VAL A 115 -15.72 6.93 -10.92
N SER A 116 -14.72 7.08 -10.07
CA SER A 116 -14.75 8.07 -9.00
C SER A 116 -14.67 9.51 -9.53
N GLY A 117 -15.58 10.35 -9.06
CA GLY A 117 -15.55 11.79 -9.25
C GLY A 117 -14.76 12.55 -8.19
N ARG A 118 -14.19 11.86 -7.17
CA ARG A 118 -13.52 12.51 -6.04
C ARG A 118 -12.15 13.04 -6.41
N GLU A 119 -12.09 14.32 -6.74
CA GLU A 119 -10.82 14.99 -7.03
C GLU A 119 -9.91 15.05 -5.79
N ARG A 120 -8.63 14.76 -6.03
CA ARG A 120 -7.56 14.85 -5.03
C ARG A 120 -6.39 15.60 -5.65
N SER A 121 -6.38 16.93 -5.49
CA SER A 121 -5.41 17.81 -6.10
C SER A 121 -4.90 18.84 -5.08
N GLY A 122 -3.74 19.43 -5.38
CA GLY A 122 -3.12 20.45 -4.54
C GLY A 122 -1.79 20.02 -3.92
N GLY A 123 -0.89 20.97 -3.73
CA GLY A 123 0.48 20.72 -3.28
C GLY A 123 0.58 19.99 -1.94
N GLY A 124 -0.35 20.28 -1.01
CA GLY A 124 -0.40 19.61 0.29
C GLY A 124 -0.67 18.11 0.15
N LEU A 125 -1.66 17.71 -0.68
CA LEU A 125 -1.99 16.31 -0.93
C LEU A 125 -0.83 15.56 -1.60
N LEU A 126 -0.19 16.20 -2.58
CA LEU A 126 0.97 15.64 -3.28
C LEU A 126 2.16 15.45 -2.33
N LEU A 127 2.45 16.43 -1.49
CA LEU A 127 3.47 16.31 -0.43
C LEU A 127 3.09 15.19 0.56
N GLY A 128 1.81 15.08 0.92
CA GLY A 128 1.28 14.00 1.75
C GLY A 128 1.64 12.61 1.20
N GLU A 129 1.49 12.39 -0.11
CA GLU A 129 1.88 11.12 -0.75
C GLU A 129 3.39 10.87 -0.71
N VAL A 130 4.22 11.90 -0.90
CA VAL A 130 5.68 11.76 -0.75
C VAL A 130 6.04 11.35 0.67
N VAL A 131 5.51 12.05 1.68
CA VAL A 131 5.79 11.75 3.10
C VAL A 131 5.27 10.37 3.50
N ALA A 132 4.03 10.03 3.12
CA ALA A 132 3.44 8.74 3.41
C ALA A 132 4.25 7.58 2.82
N THR A 133 4.68 7.69 1.57
CA THR A 133 5.40 6.62 0.88
C THR A 133 6.85 6.52 1.34
N LEU A 134 7.52 7.64 1.58
CA LEU A 134 8.86 7.66 2.17
C LEU A 134 8.88 6.95 3.51
N GLY A 135 7.96 7.33 4.41
CA GLY A 135 7.88 6.73 5.73
C GLY A 135 7.49 5.25 5.69
N LEU A 136 6.58 4.86 4.77
CA LEU A 136 6.25 3.45 4.56
C LEU A 136 7.50 2.64 4.19
N VAL A 137 8.31 3.13 3.24
CA VAL A 137 9.55 2.46 2.83
C VAL A 137 10.52 2.33 4.01
N LEU A 138 10.72 3.38 4.80
CA LEU A 138 11.56 3.32 5.99
C LEU A 138 11.06 2.28 6.99
N VAL A 139 9.75 2.24 7.26
CA VAL A 139 9.15 1.30 8.19
C VAL A 139 9.29 -0.14 7.70
N VAL A 140 8.96 -0.41 6.43
CA VAL A 140 9.08 -1.76 5.84
C VAL A 140 10.51 -2.26 5.93
N PHE A 141 11.46 -1.52 5.39
CA PHE A 141 12.85 -2.00 5.29
C PHE A 141 13.62 -1.90 6.62
N GLY A 142 13.19 -1.04 7.54
CA GLY A 142 13.66 -1.02 8.92
C GLY A 142 13.16 -2.24 9.70
N ALA A 143 11.86 -2.53 9.64
CA ALA A 143 11.25 -3.65 10.33
C ALA A 143 11.71 -5.02 9.80
N LEU A 144 11.98 -5.14 8.50
CA LEU A 144 12.53 -6.37 7.90
C LEU A 144 13.88 -6.80 8.49
N ARG A 145 14.60 -5.89 9.16
CA ARG A 145 15.85 -6.20 9.87
C ARG A 145 15.65 -6.94 11.18
N SER A 146 14.46 -6.89 11.74
CA SER A 146 14.13 -7.64 12.95
C SER A 146 14.05 -9.16 12.71
N GLU A 147 13.98 -9.58 11.45
CA GLU A 147 13.77 -10.98 11.01
C GLU A 147 12.49 -11.62 11.58
N ARG A 148 11.58 -10.80 12.11
CA ARG A 148 10.31 -11.23 12.71
C ARG A 148 9.15 -10.74 11.84
N VAL A 149 8.35 -11.69 11.32
CA VAL A 149 7.18 -11.41 10.49
C VAL A 149 6.19 -10.51 11.21
N GLU A 150 5.93 -10.82 12.46
CA GLU A 150 4.98 -10.08 13.30
C GLU A 150 5.41 -8.62 13.45
N THR A 151 6.70 -8.38 13.65
CA THR A 151 7.24 -7.02 13.76
C THR A 151 6.98 -6.23 12.48
N VAL A 152 7.22 -6.83 11.30
CA VAL A 152 6.95 -6.18 10.01
C VAL A 152 5.46 -5.89 9.86
N ALA A 153 4.61 -6.89 10.14
CA ALA A 153 3.17 -6.78 9.97
C ALA A 153 2.57 -5.64 10.82
N PHE A 154 2.88 -5.62 12.12
CA PHE A 154 2.38 -4.58 13.02
C PHE A 154 2.98 -3.21 12.73
N ALA A 155 4.26 -3.12 12.36
CA ALA A 155 4.89 -1.86 12.00
C ALA A 155 4.23 -1.24 10.76
N VAL A 156 4.01 -2.03 9.70
CA VAL A 156 3.40 -1.57 8.45
C VAL A 156 1.93 -1.22 8.65
N GLY A 157 1.15 -2.12 9.25
CA GLY A 157 -0.27 -1.86 9.51
C GLY A 157 -0.49 -0.66 10.42
N GLY A 158 0.29 -0.54 11.50
CA GLY A 158 0.25 0.60 12.42
C GLY A 158 0.66 1.90 11.75
N TYR A 159 1.74 1.88 10.94
CA TYR A 159 2.16 3.06 10.18
C TYR A 159 1.07 3.54 9.23
N ILE A 160 0.47 2.66 8.44
CA ILE A 160 -0.60 3.04 7.49
C ILE A 160 -1.82 3.57 8.23
N ALA A 161 -2.27 2.90 9.31
CA ALA A 161 -3.38 3.40 10.11
C ALA A 161 -3.12 4.81 10.65
N ALA A 162 -1.90 5.09 11.15
CA ALA A 162 -1.51 6.42 11.60
C ALA A 162 -1.41 7.42 10.43
N ALA A 163 -0.87 7.01 9.29
CA ALA A 163 -0.65 7.89 8.15
C ALA A 163 -1.94 8.38 7.50
N TYR A 164 -3.05 7.68 7.63
CA TYR A 164 -4.39 8.19 7.30
C TYR A 164 -4.70 9.52 7.99
N TRP A 165 -4.10 9.76 9.18
CA TRP A 165 -4.40 10.91 10.04
C TRP A 165 -3.37 12.03 9.93
N PHE A 166 -2.08 11.69 9.88
CA PHE A 166 -1.05 12.73 9.89
C PHE A 166 -0.67 13.21 8.49
N THR A 167 -1.11 12.52 7.41
CA THR A 167 -0.90 13.00 6.05
C THR A 167 -2.19 13.55 5.46
N SER A 168 -2.09 14.68 4.76
CA SER A 168 -3.24 15.34 4.15
C SER A 168 -3.92 14.52 3.05
N SER A 169 -3.18 13.60 2.41
CA SER A 169 -3.67 12.72 1.36
C SER A 169 -4.46 11.53 1.87
N THR A 170 -4.47 11.27 3.18
CA THR A 170 -4.93 10.02 3.79
C THR A 170 -4.11 8.79 3.37
N SER A 171 -2.83 9.00 3.02
CA SER A 171 -1.83 7.96 2.79
C SER A 171 -2.27 6.84 1.84
N PHE A 172 -2.39 7.12 0.55
CA PHE A 172 -2.53 6.04 -0.42
C PHE A 172 -1.25 5.23 -0.51
N ALA A 173 -0.11 5.92 -0.65
CA ALA A 173 1.25 5.38 -0.56
C ALA A 173 1.49 4.11 -1.38
N ASN A 174 0.65 3.82 -2.39
CA ASN A 174 0.62 2.57 -3.15
C ASN A 174 -0.01 2.77 -4.53
N PRO A 175 0.74 2.66 -5.64
CA PRO A 175 0.21 2.84 -6.99
C PRO A 175 -0.91 1.86 -7.36
N ALA A 176 -0.85 0.60 -6.92
CA ALA A 176 -1.89 -0.38 -7.23
C ALA A 176 -3.21 -0.02 -6.54
N VAL A 177 -3.15 0.37 -5.26
CA VAL A 177 -4.30 0.86 -4.50
C VAL A 177 -4.84 2.15 -5.11
N THR A 178 -3.96 3.09 -5.50
CA THR A 178 -4.36 4.37 -6.09
C THR A 178 -5.14 4.18 -7.38
N ILE A 179 -4.62 3.36 -8.30
CA ILE A 179 -5.28 3.05 -9.57
C ILE A 179 -6.62 2.35 -9.32
N ALA A 180 -6.64 1.34 -8.45
CA ALA A 180 -7.84 0.56 -8.17
C ALA A 180 -8.98 1.42 -7.57
N ARG A 181 -8.65 2.35 -6.69
CA ARG A 181 -9.62 3.25 -6.05
C ARG A 181 -10.31 4.21 -7.03
N SER A 182 -9.79 4.40 -8.25
CA SER A 182 -10.48 5.17 -9.29
C SER A 182 -11.71 4.47 -9.86
N LEU A 183 -11.87 3.17 -9.60
CA LEU A 183 -13.00 2.35 -10.04
C LEU A 183 -14.16 2.29 -9.03
N SER A 184 -14.10 3.09 -7.95
CA SER A 184 -15.14 3.13 -6.92
C SER A 184 -15.45 4.57 -6.52
N ASP A 185 -16.65 5.05 -6.87
CA ASP A 185 -17.10 6.40 -6.52
C ASP A 185 -17.68 6.41 -5.09
N THR A 186 -16.78 6.31 -4.11
CA THR A 186 -17.09 6.17 -2.69
C THR A 186 -16.16 7.02 -1.84
N PHE A 187 -16.30 6.98 -0.51
CA PHE A 187 -15.41 7.66 0.43
C PHE A 187 -13.93 7.42 0.12
N ALA A 188 -13.59 6.19 -0.26
CA ALA A 188 -12.22 5.79 -0.56
C ALA A 188 -11.75 6.20 -1.98
N GLY A 189 -12.61 6.74 -2.83
CA GLY A 189 -12.34 7.01 -4.25
C GLY A 189 -11.28 8.08 -4.54
N ILE A 190 -10.81 8.08 -5.79
CA ILE A 190 -9.96 9.12 -6.39
C ILE A 190 -10.33 9.28 -7.86
N ALA A 191 -10.55 10.51 -8.31
CA ALA A 191 -10.82 10.80 -9.72
C ALA A 191 -9.63 10.39 -10.60
N PRO A 192 -9.87 9.79 -11.79
CA PRO A 192 -8.80 9.37 -12.70
C PRO A 192 -7.79 10.47 -13.04
N GLY A 193 -8.24 11.73 -13.14
CA GLY A 193 -7.37 12.88 -13.36
C GLY A 193 -6.34 13.14 -12.26
N SER A 194 -6.61 12.69 -11.05
CA SER A 194 -5.70 12.84 -9.90
C SER A 194 -4.71 11.69 -9.76
N VAL A 195 -4.97 10.52 -10.36
CA VAL A 195 -4.20 9.29 -10.19
C VAL A 195 -2.74 9.45 -10.60
N ALA A 196 -2.48 10.04 -11.78
CA ALA A 196 -1.12 10.13 -12.32
C ALA A 196 -0.17 10.91 -11.40
N LEU A 197 -0.61 12.03 -10.84
CA LEU A 197 0.21 12.84 -9.94
C LEU A 197 0.41 12.15 -8.58
N PHE A 198 -0.61 11.48 -8.04
CA PHE A 198 -0.46 10.69 -6.82
C PHE A 198 0.59 9.58 -7.00
N VAL A 199 0.48 8.80 -8.08
CA VAL A 199 1.43 7.73 -8.39
C VAL A 199 2.85 8.28 -8.59
N LEU A 200 3.00 9.42 -9.27
CA LEU A 200 4.30 10.06 -9.42
C LEU A 200 4.91 10.44 -8.06
N MET A 201 4.13 11.05 -7.16
CA MET A 201 4.61 11.45 -5.84
C MET A 201 4.93 10.24 -4.95
N GLN A 202 4.21 9.13 -5.11
CA GLN A 202 4.52 7.85 -4.46
C GLN A 202 5.88 7.31 -4.93
N PHE A 203 6.19 7.38 -6.21
CA PHE A 203 7.53 6.99 -6.70
C PHE A 203 8.63 7.92 -6.18
N VAL A 204 8.38 9.23 -6.11
CA VAL A 204 9.32 10.19 -5.49
C VAL A 204 9.56 9.83 -4.02
N GLY A 205 8.50 9.63 -3.24
CA GLY A 205 8.60 9.21 -1.84
C GLY A 205 9.32 7.88 -1.67
N GLY A 206 9.03 6.91 -2.54
CA GLY A 206 9.69 5.60 -2.57
C GLY A 206 11.19 5.70 -2.87
N ALA A 207 11.59 6.51 -3.85
CA ALA A 207 12.98 6.73 -4.19
C ALA A 207 13.76 7.40 -3.04
N LEU A 208 13.19 8.42 -2.43
CA LEU A 208 13.76 9.08 -1.25
C LEU A 208 13.86 8.14 -0.06
N GLY A 209 12.80 7.36 0.22
CA GLY A 209 12.80 6.37 1.28
C GLY A 209 13.84 5.26 1.04
N GLY A 210 13.96 4.77 -0.19
CA GLY A 210 14.96 3.78 -0.59
C GLY A 210 16.40 4.31 -0.42
N ALA A 211 16.65 5.56 -0.80
CA ALA A 211 17.93 6.22 -0.61
C ALA A 211 18.27 6.37 0.89
N LEU A 212 17.29 6.74 1.72
CA LEU A 212 17.49 6.83 3.18
C LEU A 212 17.74 5.44 3.79
N VAL A 213 17.01 4.42 3.38
CA VAL A 213 17.27 3.03 3.80
C VAL A 213 18.70 2.62 3.46
N TRP A 214 19.14 2.91 2.24
CA TRP A 214 20.52 2.64 1.84
C TRP A 214 21.52 3.41 2.71
N LEU A 215 21.31 4.70 2.91
CA LEU A 215 22.21 5.55 3.71
C LEU A 215 22.29 5.10 5.18
N LEU A 216 21.15 4.79 5.80
CA LEU A 216 21.10 4.42 7.22
C LEU A 216 21.67 3.03 7.50
N TYR A 217 21.56 2.13 6.54
CA TYR A 217 21.82 0.71 6.79
C TYR A 217 22.95 0.10 5.94
N SER A 218 23.52 0.81 4.99
CA SER A 218 24.65 0.33 4.17
C SER A 218 26.01 0.64 4.74
N GLN A 219 26.13 0.97 6.02
CA GLN A 219 27.44 1.19 6.65
C GLN A 219 28.25 -0.11 6.62
N PRO A 220 29.54 -0.08 6.23
CA PRO A 220 30.44 -1.19 6.42
C PRO A 220 30.50 -1.47 7.93
N GLN A 221 30.28 -2.72 8.33
CA GLN A 221 30.62 -3.10 9.70
C GLN A 221 32.12 -2.81 9.91
N PRO A 222 32.52 -2.11 10.98
CA PRO A 222 33.93 -2.01 11.32
C PRO A 222 34.45 -3.44 11.41
N GLN A 223 35.48 -3.76 10.62
CA GLN A 223 36.21 -5.00 10.83
C GLN A 223 36.78 -4.92 12.26
N GLU A 224 36.28 -5.75 13.15
CA GLU A 224 36.96 -5.97 14.42
C GLU A 224 38.35 -6.45 14.06
N VAL A 225 39.33 -5.57 14.28
CA VAL A 225 40.77 -5.92 14.14
C VAL A 225 41.05 -6.86 15.32
N SER A 226 41.11 -8.14 15.00
CA SER A 226 41.58 -9.20 15.89
C SER A 226 43.07 -9.08 16.16
#